data_550caaa844c354da629517437ef28c4b
#
_entry.id   550caaa844c354da629517437ef28c4b
#
_cell.length_a   1.000
_cell.length_b   1.000
_cell.length_c   1.000
_cell.angle_alpha   90.00
_cell.angle_beta   90.00
_cell.angle_gamma   90.00
#
_symmetry.space_group_name_H-M   'P 1'
#
loop_
_entity.id
_entity.type
_entity.pdbx_description
1 polymer ?
#
loop_
_entity_poly.entity_id
_entity_poly.type
_entity_poly.pdbx_seq_one_letter_code
_entity_poly.pdbx_strand_id
1 'polypeptide(L)'
;MSVLLACVVTGEPYIKENETHVTFNTWNQLGHKDDIVATMYVKAAVMKYHCVVSCICGIHLDHITPLEMQAIFNWIKEDIKTL
;
A
#
# COMPACT_ATOMS: atom_id res chain seq x y z
N MET A 1 13.20 -10.71 -19.03
CA MET A 1 12.89 -10.72 -17.61
C MET A 1 11.39 -10.70 -17.42
N SER A 2 10.90 -11.56 -16.60
CA SER A 2 9.47 -11.58 -16.29
C SER A 2 9.11 -10.46 -15.31
N VAL A 3 7.91 -9.93 -15.50
CA VAL A 3 7.35 -9.03 -14.50
C VAL A 3 6.94 -9.85 -13.30
N LEU A 4 7.32 -9.41 -12.15
CA LEU A 4 7.01 -10.07 -10.91
C LEU A 4 6.04 -9.22 -10.12
N LEU A 5 4.94 -9.84 -9.73
CA LEU A 5 4.09 -9.25 -8.70
C LEU A 5 4.83 -9.38 -7.39
N ALA A 6 5.23 -8.25 -6.83
CA ALA A 6 5.91 -8.27 -5.54
C ALA A 6 4.91 -8.38 -4.40
N CYS A 7 3.77 -7.71 -4.50
CA CYS A 7 2.68 -7.87 -3.53
C CYS A 7 1.34 -7.47 -4.11
N VAL A 8 0.29 -8.01 -3.51
CA VAL A 8 -1.09 -7.60 -3.75
C VAL A 8 -1.71 -7.30 -2.39
N VAL A 9 -2.29 -6.13 -2.23
CA VAL A 9 -3.00 -5.75 -1.00
C VAL A 9 -4.42 -5.41 -1.37
N THR A 10 -5.38 -6.05 -0.70
CA THR A 10 -6.80 -5.74 -0.85
C THR A 10 -7.32 -5.20 0.48
N GLY A 11 -8.01 -4.08 0.44
CA GLY A 11 -8.65 -3.48 1.59
C GLY A 11 -10.16 -3.49 1.45
N GLU A 12 -10.86 -3.84 2.52
CA GLU A 12 -12.31 -3.81 2.58
C GLU A 12 -12.75 -2.89 3.71
N PRO A 13 -13.69 -1.96 3.46
CA PRO A 13 -14.20 -1.11 4.52
C PRO A 13 -15.21 -1.85 5.38
N TYR A 14 -15.21 -1.57 6.67
CA TYR A 14 -16.27 -1.99 7.57
C TYR A 14 -16.52 -0.91 8.62
N ILE A 15 -17.71 -0.92 9.20
CA ILE A 15 -18.11 0.07 10.19
C ILE A 15 -18.09 -0.58 11.56
N LYS A 16 -17.43 0.07 12.51
CA LYS A 16 -17.41 -0.33 13.90
C LYS A 16 -17.47 0.92 14.76
N GLU A 17 -18.42 0.96 15.69
CA GLU A 17 -18.60 2.10 16.60
C GLU A 17 -18.73 3.44 15.85
N ASN A 18 -19.48 3.44 14.74
CA ASN A 18 -19.68 4.61 13.88
C ASN A 18 -18.42 5.11 13.17
N GLU A 19 -17.35 4.31 13.17
CA GLU A 19 -16.12 4.65 12.47
C GLU A 19 -15.85 3.67 11.34
N THR A 20 -15.29 4.17 10.26
CA THR A 20 -14.84 3.32 9.15
C THR A 20 -13.47 2.75 9.46
N HIS A 21 -13.40 1.44 9.38
CA HIS A 21 -12.15 0.68 9.52
C HIS A 21 -11.87 -0.06 8.22
N VAL A 22 -10.64 -0.54 8.07
CA VAL A 22 -10.23 -1.28 6.88
C VAL A 22 -9.68 -2.64 7.30
N THR A 23 -10.18 -3.69 6.69
CA THR A 23 -9.58 -5.03 6.79
C THR A 23 -8.67 -5.23 5.60
N PHE A 24 -7.44 -5.65 5.85
CA PHE A 24 -6.45 -5.88 4.80
C PHE A 24 -6.19 -7.37 4.59
N ASN A 25 -6.06 -7.75 3.34
CA ASN A 25 -5.55 -9.05 2.92
C ASN A 25 -4.32 -8.80 2.07
N THR A 26 -3.21 -9.42 2.41
CA THR A 26 -1.93 -9.14 1.77
C THR A 26 -1.29 -10.43 1.26
N TRP A 27 -0.82 -10.39 0.04
CA TRP A 27 0.03 -11.43 -0.53
C TRP A 27 1.36 -10.81 -0.92
N ASN A 28 2.45 -11.36 -0.38
CA ASN A 28 3.81 -10.92 -0.69
C ASN A 28 4.60 -12.03 -1.34
N GLN A 29 5.39 -11.67 -2.33
CA GLN A 29 6.42 -12.55 -2.83
C GLN A 29 7.53 -12.66 -1.79
N LEU A 30 8.11 -13.84 -1.65
CA LEU A 30 9.15 -14.10 -0.66
C LEU A 30 10.31 -13.11 -0.82
N GLY A 31 10.69 -12.49 0.29
CA GLY A 31 11.81 -11.53 0.33
C GLY A 31 11.44 -10.11 -0.06
N HIS A 32 10.20 -9.86 -0.49
CA HIS A 32 9.72 -8.52 -0.84
C HIS A 32 8.97 -7.89 0.31
N LYS A 33 9.09 -6.57 0.42
CA LYS A 33 8.46 -5.79 1.50
C LYS A 33 7.66 -4.61 0.95
N ASP A 34 7.14 -4.74 -0.25
CA ASP A 34 6.41 -3.67 -0.93
C ASP A 34 4.99 -3.49 -0.38
N ASP A 35 4.55 -4.42 0.47
CA ASP A 35 3.24 -4.37 1.09
C ASP A 35 3.01 -3.12 1.93
N ILE A 36 4.06 -2.54 2.51
CA ILE A 36 3.96 -1.30 3.29
C ILE A 36 3.45 -0.18 2.39
N VAL A 37 4.04 -0.01 1.22
CA VAL A 37 3.65 1.03 0.25
C VAL A 37 2.25 0.76 -0.27
N ALA A 38 1.97 -0.47 -0.71
CA ALA A 38 0.66 -0.84 -1.22
C ALA A 38 -0.44 -0.63 -0.17
N THR A 39 -0.17 -0.96 1.09
CA THR A 39 -1.11 -0.78 2.19
C THR A 39 -1.43 0.70 2.42
N MET A 40 -0.44 1.59 2.30
CA MET A 40 -0.67 3.03 2.43
C MET A 40 -1.66 3.53 1.38
N TYR A 41 -1.49 3.13 0.12
CA TYR A 41 -2.40 3.51 -0.96
C TYR A 41 -3.79 2.90 -0.78
N VAL A 42 -3.87 1.63 -0.44
CA VAL A 42 -5.15 0.93 -0.24
C VAL A 42 -5.93 1.58 0.89
N LYS A 43 -5.29 1.83 2.02
CA LYS A 43 -5.97 2.47 3.16
C LYS A 43 -6.53 3.83 2.78
N ALA A 44 -5.73 4.66 2.12
CA ALA A 44 -6.16 6.00 1.72
C ALA A 44 -7.35 5.93 0.75
N ALA A 45 -7.30 5.03 -0.23
CA ALA A 45 -8.36 4.89 -1.22
C ALA A 45 -9.65 4.34 -0.61
N VAL A 46 -9.56 3.33 0.27
CA VAL A 46 -10.73 2.77 0.96
C VAL A 46 -11.41 3.83 1.83
N MET A 47 -10.61 4.59 2.57
CA MET A 47 -11.15 5.64 3.45
C MET A 47 -11.82 6.77 2.65
N LYS A 48 -11.33 7.05 1.45
CA LYS A 48 -11.89 8.11 0.61
C LYS A 48 -13.14 7.66 -0.16
N TYR A 49 -13.08 6.48 -0.75
CA TYR A 49 -14.11 6.01 -1.68
C TYR A 49 -15.10 5.03 -1.07
N HIS A 50 -14.85 4.52 0.12
CA HIS A 50 -15.73 3.59 0.85
C HIS A 50 -16.09 2.34 0.04
N CYS A 51 -15.11 1.78 -0.64
CA CYS A 51 -15.29 0.57 -1.45
C CYS A 51 -14.08 -0.35 -1.30
N VAL A 52 -14.22 -1.58 -1.78
CA VAL A 52 -13.10 -2.53 -1.82
C VAL A 52 -12.07 -2.03 -2.82
N VAL A 53 -10.81 -2.00 -2.41
CA VAL A 53 -9.69 -1.54 -3.23
C VAL A 53 -8.59 -2.59 -3.21
N SER A 54 -8.07 -2.90 -4.38
CA SER A 54 -6.88 -3.75 -4.52
C SER A 54 -5.74 -2.94 -5.13
N CYS A 55 -4.55 -3.14 -4.62
CA CYS A 55 -3.34 -2.53 -5.14
C CYS A 55 -2.29 -3.60 -5.43
N ILE A 56 -1.73 -3.54 -6.62
CA ILE A 56 -0.61 -4.39 -7.02
C ILE A 56 0.62 -3.49 -7.05
N CYS A 57 1.65 -3.89 -6.31
CA CYS A 57 2.86 -3.09 -6.19
C CYS A 57 4.09 -3.94 -6.49
N GLY A 58 4.98 -3.42 -7.33
CA GLY A 58 6.25 -4.07 -7.67
C GLY A 58 7.37 -3.06 -7.65
N ILE A 59 7.86 -2.73 -6.46
CA ILE A 59 8.99 -1.85 -6.28
C ILE A 59 10.19 -2.69 -5.91
N HIS A 60 11.30 -2.50 -6.61
CA HIS A 60 12.54 -3.18 -6.31
C HIS A 60 13.59 -2.15 -5.92
N LEU A 61 13.90 -2.10 -4.65
CA LEU A 61 14.80 -1.11 -4.07
C LEU A 61 15.99 -1.84 -3.43
N ASP A 62 17.08 -1.94 -4.20
CA ASP A 62 18.29 -2.56 -3.70
C ASP A 62 19.21 -1.50 -3.07
N HIS A 63 19.83 -1.85 -1.94
CA HIS A 63 20.84 -1.02 -1.29
C HIS A 63 20.36 0.39 -0.92
N ILE A 64 19.08 0.53 -0.62
CA ILE A 64 18.53 1.82 -0.26
C ILE A 64 18.94 2.19 1.17
N THR A 65 19.32 3.46 1.35
CA THR A 65 19.65 3.97 2.69
C THR A 65 18.39 4.35 3.46
N PRO A 66 18.44 4.41 4.81
CA PRO A 66 17.29 4.89 5.59
C PRO A 66 16.84 6.29 5.20
N LEU A 67 17.78 7.17 4.82
CA LEU A 67 17.43 8.52 4.40
C LEU A 67 16.67 8.52 3.07
N GLU A 68 17.11 7.69 2.12
CA GLU A 68 16.40 7.53 0.85
C GLU A 68 15.02 6.93 1.04
N MET A 69 14.88 5.96 1.95
CA MET A 69 13.58 5.36 2.27
C MET A 69 12.62 6.41 2.85
N GLN A 70 13.13 7.28 3.73
CA GLN A 70 12.31 8.35 4.28
C GLN A 70 11.83 9.33 3.20
N ALA A 71 12.69 9.65 2.24
CA ALA A 71 12.36 10.51 1.12
C ALA A 71 11.24 9.88 0.27
N ILE A 72 11.31 8.58 0.02
CA ILE A 72 10.29 7.84 -0.72
C ILE A 72 8.96 7.85 0.03
N PHE A 73 8.95 7.60 1.33
CA PHE A 73 7.73 7.64 2.13
C PHE A 73 7.10 9.03 2.15
N ASN A 74 7.91 10.07 2.23
CA ASN A 74 7.40 11.44 2.17
C ASN A 74 6.75 11.73 0.81
N TRP A 75 7.36 11.27 -0.27
CA TRP A 75 6.79 11.40 -1.62
C TRP A 75 5.44 10.66 -1.73
N ILE A 76 5.37 9.43 -1.20
CA ILE A 76 4.15 8.62 -1.21
C ILE A 76 3.03 9.32 -0.43
N LYS A 77 3.33 9.89 0.72
CA LYS A 77 2.35 10.63 1.53
C LYS A 77 1.77 11.81 0.76
N GLU A 78 2.61 12.52 0.01
CA GLU A 78 2.13 13.63 -0.82
C GLU A 78 1.30 13.12 -2.01
N ASP A 79 1.72 12.03 -2.65
CA ASP A 79 1.01 11.45 -3.77
C ASP A 79 -0.39 10.95 -3.36
N ILE A 80 -0.50 10.34 -2.19
CA ILE A 80 -1.77 9.84 -1.65
C ILE A 80 -2.80 10.97 -1.51
N LYS A 81 -2.38 12.19 -1.22
CA LYS A 81 -3.28 13.33 -1.11
C LYS A 81 -3.98 13.66 -2.44
N THR A 82 -3.47 13.15 -3.55
CA THR A 82 -4.05 13.38 -4.87
C THR A 82 -5.10 12.34 -5.27
N LEU A 83 -5.34 11.34 -4.46
CA LEU A 83 -6.29 10.26 -4.75
C LEU A 83 -7.75 10.75 -4.84
#